data_d689835cc11d94f807ce401db87afad5
#
_entry.id   d689835cc11d94f807ce401db87afad5
#
_cell.length_a   1.000
_cell.length_b   1.000
_cell.length_c   1.000
_cell.angle_alpha   90.00
_cell.angle_beta   90.00
_cell.angle_gamma   90.00
#
_symmetry.space_group_name_H-M   'P 1'
#
loop_
_entity.id
_entity.type
_entity.pdbx_description
1 polymer ?
#
loop_
_entity_poly.entity_id
_entity_poly.type
_entity_poly.pdbx_seq_one_letter_code
_entity_poly.pdbx_strand_id
1 'polypeptide(L)'
;MDGFLSQFIDPYYLRILIIIGINIILALGLNLITGVTGQLSMGHAGFMSIGAYTSAILSMQFGVPFFAAILGGALMAAFFGFLIGIPTLRLEGDYLAMVTIGFAEIIRVFFLNFEPGGKAVGLSGIPQNTTFLTVWIIVILVIVLNAKLLNSRTGRAFYAIREDEIAAESAGVNTTRLKVLAFSVGAFLGGLGGGLYAHYMYFISPQDFGFMKSIELLNMVVLGGMGSIPGTILGTVILTLAPELLRVVAEYRLLFYGALLVILMIFRPNGLLGDIRVYDLKKRFGKKEVESCQS
;
A
#
# COMPACT_ATOMS: atom_id res chain seq x y z
N MET A 1 3.50 -24.75 -8.71
CA MET A 1 3.19 -23.99 -9.95
C MET A 1 4.34 -23.06 -10.35
N ASP A 2 5.10 -22.53 -9.40
CA ASP A 2 6.29 -21.73 -9.73
C ASP A 2 7.37 -22.52 -10.47
N GLY A 3 7.43 -23.84 -10.32
CA GLY A 3 8.35 -24.72 -11.07
C GLY A 3 8.11 -24.78 -12.58
N PHE A 4 6.92 -24.43 -13.08
CA PHE A 4 6.65 -24.35 -14.50
C PHE A 4 7.08 -22.98 -15.07
N LEU A 5 6.89 -21.92 -14.31
CA LEU A 5 7.31 -20.57 -14.69
C LEU A 5 8.83 -20.38 -14.57
N SER A 6 9.48 -21.08 -13.63
CA SER A 6 10.95 -21.07 -13.48
C SER A 6 11.71 -21.74 -14.64
N GLN A 7 11.04 -22.46 -15.52
CA GLN A 7 11.63 -22.98 -16.77
C GLN A 7 11.74 -21.89 -17.87
N PHE A 8 10.90 -20.85 -17.80
CA PHE A 8 10.84 -19.78 -18.81
C PHE A 8 11.41 -18.44 -18.33
N ILE A 9 11.41 -18.20 -17.01
CA ILE A 9 11.83 -16.94 -16.42
C ILE A 9 12.81 -17.28 -15.28
N ASP A 10 13.96 -16.62 -15.26
CA ASP A 10 14.95 -16.74 -14.20
C ASP A 10 14.28 -16.51 -12.82
N PRO A 11 14.48 -17.38 -11.81
CA PRO A 11 13.93 -17.24 -10.47
C PRO A 11 14.16 -15.87 -9.83
N TYR A 12 15.21 -15.20 -10.21
CA TYR A 12 15.55 -13.85 -9.79
C TYR A 12 14.49 -12.82 -10.23
N TYR A 13 14.08 -12.81 -11.49
CA TYR A 13 13.05 -11.90 -11.99
C TYR A 13 11.67 -12.21 -11.41
N LEU A 14 11.36 -13.50 -11.18
CA LEU A 14 10.11 -13.89 -10.51
C LEU A 14 10.03 -13.31 -9.09
N ARG A 15 11.14 -13.32 -8.35
CA ARG A 15 11.21 -12.71 -7.02
C ARG A 15 10.91 -11.22 -7.05
N ILE A 16 11.50 -10.49 -7.97
CA ILE A 16 11.28 -9.04 -8.12
C ILE A 16 9.82 -8.77 -8.45
N LEU A 17 9.21 -9.52 -9.37
CA LEU A 17 7.82 -9.36 -9.77
C LEU A 17 6.84 -9.63 -8.61
N ILE A 18 7.13 -10.60 -7.72
CA ILE A 18 6.33 -10.87 -6.53
C ILE A 18 6.42 -9.68 -5.55
N ILE A 19 7.62 -9.16 -5.30
CA ILE A 19 7.82 -8.00 -4.41
C ILE A 19 7.13 -6.75 -4.99
N ILE A 20 7.20 -6.52 -6.29
CA ILE A 20 6.46 -5.44 -6.97
C ILE A 20 4.96 -5.60 -6.73
N GLY A 21 4.40 -6.81 -6.91
CA GLY A 21 2.98 -7.05 -6.67
C GLY A 21 2.56 -6.76 -5.23
N ILE A 22 3.34 -7.18 -4.23
CA ILE A 22 3.09 -6.91 -2.81
C ILE A 22 3.15 -5.40 -2.54
N ASN A 23 4.18 -4.71 -3.05
CA ASN A 23 4.33 -3.26 -2.88
C ASN A 23 3.20 -2.48 -3.58
N ILE A 24 2.65 -2.95 -4.72
CA ILE A 24 1.48 -2.34 -5.36
C ILE A 24 0.26 -2.39 -4.43
N ILE A 25 0.00 -3.51 -3.77
CA ILE A 25 -1.12 -3.64 -2.81
C ILE A 25 -0.94 -2.64 -1.66
N LEU A 26 0.26 -2.58 -1.08
CA LEU A 26 0.60 -1.67 0.02
C LEU A 26 0.47 -0.20 -0.41
N ALA A 27 1.02 0.15 -1.57
CA ALA A 27 0.97 1.51 -2.09
C ALA A 27 -0.45 1.95 -2.45
N LEU A 28 -1.29 1.06 -3.00
CA LEU A 28 -2.71 1.35 -3.26
C LEU A 28 -3.50 1.57 -1.98
N GLY A 29 -3.19 0.83 -0.90
CA GLY A 29 -3.76 1.05 0.43
C GLY A 29 -3.40 2.43 0.99
N LEU A 30 -2.12 2.81 0.91
CA LEU A 30 -1.64 4.11 1.33
C LEU A 30 -2.19 5.23 0.45
N ASN A 31 -2.25 5.04 -0.87
CA ASN A 31 -2.81 6.01 -1.81
C ASN A 31 -4.28 6.33 -1.51
N LEU A 32 -5.06 5.36 -1.05
CA LEU A 32 -6.44 5.60 -0.64
C LEU A 32 -6.52 6.58 0.55
N ILE A 33 -5.64 6.41 1.55
CA ILE A 33 -5.57 7.27 2.74
C ILE A 33 -4.98 8.63 2.38
N THR A 34 -3.77 8.66 1.80
CA THR A 34 -3.01 9.89 1.60
C THR A 34 -3.38 10.58 0.29
N GLY A 35 -3.50 9.81 -0.78
CA GLY A 35 -3.70 10.35 -2.12
C GLY A 35 -5.15 10.74 -2.41
N VAL A 36 -6.12 9.94 -1.98
CA VAL A 36 -7.53 10.13 -2.33
C VAL A 36 -8.28 10.96 -1.30
N THR A 37 -8.05 10.71 0.01
CA THR A 37 -8.73 11.48 1.08
C THR A 37 -7.90 12.64 1.63
N GLY A 38 -6.66 12.82 1.18
CA GLY A 38 -5.80 13.92 1.60
C GLY A 38 -5.22 13.77 3.01
N GLN A 39 -5.34 12.60 3.63
CA GLN A 39 -4.89 12.35 5.00
C GLN A 39 -3.44 11.86 4.98
N LEU A 40 -2.47 12.74 5.26
CA LEU A 40 -1.06 12.35 5.27
C LEU A 40 -0.78 11.31 6.37
N SER A 41 -0.56 10.06 5.96
CA SER A 41 -0.23 8.95 6.85
C SER A 41 1.17 8.42 6.57
N MET A 42 2.01 8.39 7.62
CA MET A 42 3.36 7.82 7.57
C MET A 42 3.46 6.53 8.42
N GLY A 43 2.33 5.96 8.83
CA GLY A 43 2.26 4.77 9.69
C GLY A 43 1.89 3.47 8.97
N HIS A 44 1.95 3.43 7.65
CA HIS A 44 1.42 2.30 6.87
C HIS A 44 2.17 0.99 7.11
N ALA A 45 3.49 1.06 7.43
CA ALA A 45 4.28 -0.10 7.83
C ALA A 45 3.77 -0.76 9.13
N GLY A 46 3.12 0.00 10.03
CA GLY A 46 2.47 -0.56 11.21
C GLY A 46 1.30 -1.48 10.84
N PHE A 47 0.44 -1.10 9.88
CA PHE A 47 -0.63 -1.97 9.39
C PHE A 47 -0.10 -3.18 8.64
N MET A 48 0.97 -3.00 7.87
CA MET A 48 1.70 -4.10 7.22
C MET A 48 2.22 -5.10 8.27
N SER A 49 2.81 -4.61 9.36
CA SER A 49 3.32 -5.42 10.48
C SER A 49 2.21 -6.23 11.15
N ILE A 50 1.07 -5.57 11.50
CA ILE A 50 -0.07 -6.26 12.12
C ILE A 50 -0.55 -7.40 11.22
N GLY A 51 -0.72 -7.15 9.92
CA GLY A 51 -1.15 -8.17 8.98
C GLY A 51 -0.16 -9.32 8.83
N ALA A 52 1.15 -9.01 8.75
CA ALA A 52 2.23 -9.97 8.62
C ALA A 52 2.29 -10.92 9.83
N TYR A 53 2.38 -10.36 11.04
CA TYR A 53 2.48 -11.16 12.26
C TYR A 53 1.20 -11.94 12.55
N THR A 54 0.01 -11.32 12.38
CA THR A 54 -1.27 -12.01 12.61
C THR A 54 -1.43 -13.19 11.66
N SER A 55 -1.18 -13.02 10.35
CA SER A 55 -1.30 -14.11 9.38
C SER A 55 -0.28 -15.22 9.62
N ALA A 56 0.97 -14.86 9.96
CA ALA A 56 2.02 -15.82 10.28
C ALA A 56 1.67 -16.66 11.52
N ILE A 57 1.22 -16.04 12.60
CA ILE A 57 0.82 -16.71 13.83
C ILE A 57 -0.39 -17.62 13.60
N LEU A 58 -1.43 -17.14 12.88
CA LEU A 58 -2.60 -17.93 12.54
C LEU A 58 -2.24 -19.19 11.75
N SER A 59 -1.33 -19.10 10.80
CA SER A 59 -0.91 -20.26 10.00
C SER A 59 0.01 -21.20 10.74
N MET A 60 0.95 -20.70 11.59
CA MET A 60 1.93 -21.51 12.28
C MET A 60 1.40 -22.17 13.56
N GLN A 61 0.69 -21.40 14.39
CA GLN A 61 0.23 -21.89 15.70
C GLN A 61 -1.14 -22.54 15.64
N PHE A 62 -2.04 -22.03 14.80
CA PHE A 62 -3.44 -22.51 14.71
C PHE A 62 -3.70 -23.36 13.46
N GLY A 63 -2.71 -23.55 12.57
CA GLY A 63 -2.88 -24.36 11.36
C GLY A 63 -3.93 -23.82 10.39
N VAL A 64 -4.26 -22.53 10.45
CA VAL A 64 -5.28 -21.91 9.62
C VAL A 64 -4.82 -21.91 8.15
N PRO A 65 -5.72 -22.26 7.18
CA PRO A 65 -5.39 -22.23 5.76
C PRO A 65 -4.87 -20.85 5.32
N PHE A 66 -3.93 -20.82 4.39
CA PHE A 66 -3.25 -19.62 3.88
C PHE A 66 -4.18 -18.43 3.59
N PHE A 67 -5.23 -18.63 2.80
CA PHE A 67 -6.16 -17.56 2.44
C PHE A 67 -6.93 -17.00 3.65
N ALA A 68 -7.33 -17.87 4.57
CA ALA A 68 -8.01 -17.46 5.80
C ALA A 68 -7.05 -16.73 6.76
N ALA A 69 -5.79 -17.16 6.84
CA ALA A 69 -4.78 -16.50 7.65
C ALA A 69 -4.47 -15.07 7.16
N ILE A 70 -4.29 -14.89 5.84
CA ILE A 70 -4.10 -13.56 5.24
C ILE A 70 -5.32 -12.68 5.46
N LEU A 71 -6.52 -13.20 5.25
CA LEU A 71 -7.76 -12.45 5.47
C LEU A 71 -7.89 -12.04 6.94
N GLY A 72 -7.57 -12.95 7.87
CA GLY A 72 -7.52 -12.66 9.31
C GLY A 72 -6.53 -11.54 9.65
N GLY A 73 -5.34 -11.57 9.06
CA GLY A 73 -4.34 -10.51 9.19
C GLY A 73 -4.81 -9.16 8.64
N ALA A 74 -5.46 -9.18 7.47
CA ALA A 74 -6.02 -7.98 6.85
C ALA A 74 -7.17 -7.38 7.67
N LEU A 75 -8.07 -8.21 8.22
CA LEU A 75 -9.16 -7.77 9.10
C LEU A 75 -8.64 -7.18 10.41
N MET A 76 -7.60 -7.80 11.00
CA MET A 76 -6.97 -7.28 12.21
C MET A 76 -6.34 -5.91 11.93
N ALA A 77 -5.62 -5.75 10.82
CA ALA A 77 -5.08 -4.46 10.42
C ALA A 77 -6.19 -3.41 10.18
N ALA A 78 -7.31 -3.80 9.55
CA ALA A 78 -8.47 -2.93 9.36
C ALA A 78 -9.09 -2.48 10.69
N PHE A 79 -9.17 -3.37 11.68
CA PHE A 79 -9.65 -3.06 13.02
C PHE A 79 -8.77 -2.01 13.70
N PHE A 80 -7.44 -2.15 13.63
CA PHE A 80 -6.53 -1.14 14.13
C PHE A 80 -6.59 0.16 13.33
N GLY A 81 -6.80 0.08 12.00
CA GLY A 81 -7.05 1.25 11.16
C GLY A 81 -8.30 2.01 11.56
N PHE A 82 -9.37 1.29 11.89
CA PHE A 82 -10.58 1.88 12.45
C PHE A 82 -10.33 2.55 13.81
N LEU A 83 -9.63 1.85 14.71
CA LEU A 83 -9.33 2.36 16.06
C LEU A 83 -8.51 3.66 16.00
N ILE A 84 -7.54 3.75 15.11
CA ILE A 84 -6.70 4.94 14.92
C ILE A 84 -7.44 6.01 14.13
N GLY A 85 -8.24 5.62 13.16
CA GLY A 85 -9.06 6.54 12.40
C GLY A 85 -9.88 7.47 13.29
N ILE A 86 -10.37 7.00 14.45
CA ILE A 86 -11.19 7.81 15.37
C ILE A 86 -10.43 9.00 15.98
N PRO A 87 -9.28 8.82 16.66
CA PRO A 87 -8.55 9.94 17.24
C PRO A 87 -7.91 10.85 16.18
N THR A 88 -7.56 10.32 15.02
CA THR A 88 -6.93 11.08 13.91
C THR A 88 -7.87 12.06 13.24
N LEU A 89 -9.19 11.94 13.43
CA LEU A 89 -10.20 12.84 12.85
C LEU A 89 -10.05 14.30 13.28
N ARG A 90 -9.41 14.55 14.41
CA ARG A 90 -9.18 15.90 14.97
C ARG A 90 -7.85 16.50 14.52
N LEU A 91 -7.06 15.75 13.76
CA LEU A 91 -5.71 16.13 13.39
C LEU A 91 -5.64 16.32 11.88
N GLU A 92 -4.97 17.38 11.47
CA GLU A 92 -4.78 17.74 10.08
C GLU A 92 -3.29 17.86 9.72
N GLY A 93 -2.96 17.63 8.46
CA GLY A 93 -1.62 17.84 7.93
C GLY A 93 -0.53 17.05 8.68
N ASP A 94 0.49 17.77 9.14
CA ASP A 94 1.69 17.18 9.77
C ASP A 94 1.42 16.54 11.13
N TYR A 95 0.43 17.02 11.88
CA TYR A 95 0.06 16.40 13.16
C TYR A 95 -0.48 14.99 12.97
N LEU A 96 -1.26 14.75 11.93
CA LEU A 96 -1.75 13.43 11.58
C LEU A 96 -0.58 12.50 11.20
N ALA A 97 0.39 13.01 10.43
CA ALA A 97 1.59 12.26 10.06
C ALA A 97 2.39 11.84 11.30
N MET A 98 2.60 12.76 12.26
CA MET A 98 3.33 12.45 13.52
C MET A 98 2.63 11.36 14.35
N VAL A 99 1.30 11.44 14.48
CA VAL A 99 0.54 10.43 15.25
C VAL A 99 0.59 9.07 14.57
N THR A 100 0.50 9.02 13.24
CA THR A 100 0.58 7.75 12.51
C THR A 100 1.98 7.13 12.56
N ILE A 101 3.06 7.94 12.57
CA ILE A 101 4.44 7.46 12.82
C ILE A 101 4.52 6.88 14.25
N GLY A 102 4.04 7.63 15.25
CA GLY A 102 4.04 7.17 16.63
C GLY A 102 3.30 5.85 16.81
N PHE A 103 2.16 5.70 16.13
CA PHE A 103 1.45 4.42 16.10
C PHE A 103 2.26 3.28 15.50
N ALA A 104 2.86 3.48 14.33
CA ALA A 104 3.68 2.45 13.69
C ALA A 104 4.84 2.03 14.59
N GLU A 105 5.45 2.98 15.29
CA GLU A 105 6.52 2.71 16.23
C GLU A 105 6.03 1.96 17.48
N ILE A 106 4.86 2.30 18.01
CA ILE A 106 4.22 1.54 19.10
C ILE A 106 3.99 0.08 18.67
N ILE A 107 3.46 -0.16 17.48
CA ILE A 107 3.25 -1.51 16.96
C ILE A 107 4.58 -2.24 16.78
N ARG A 108 5.61 -1.56 16.27
CA ARG A 108 6.96 -2.15 16.13
C ARG A 108 7.52 -2.56 17.49
N VAL A 109 7.46 -1.67 18.49
CA VAL A 109 7.92 -1.94 19.86
C VAL A 109 7.09 -3.05 20.52
N PHE A 110 5.78 -3.09 20.26
CA PHE A 110 4.93 -4.18 20.72
C PHE A 110 5.44 -5.53 20.20
N PHE A 111 5.70 -5.67 18.90
CA PHE A 111 6.21 -6.93 18.34
C PHE A 111 7.65 -7.26 18.78
N LEU A 112 8.49 -6.26 19.11
CA LEU A 112 9.81 -6.48 19.71
C LEU A 112 9.75 -7.20 21.07
N ASN A 113 8.64 -7.05 21.79
CA ASN A 113 8.45 -7.64 23.12
C ASN A 113 7.43 -8.81 23.12
N PHE A 114 6.76 -9.05 22.01
CA PHE A 114 5.68 -10.02 21.91
C PHE A 114 6.24 -11.44 21.71
N GLU A 115 6.09 -12.30 22.74
CA GLU A 115 6.65 -13.66 22.75
C GLU A 115 6.20 -14.55 21.60
N PRO A 116 4.91 -14.64 21.26
CA PRO A 116 4.45 -15.46 20.14
C PRO A 116 5.00 -15.01 18.78
N GLY A 117 5.42 -13.75 18.65
CA GLY A 117 6.05 -13.18 17.47
C GLY A 117 7.56 -13.34 17.39
N GLY A 118 8.20 -14.06 18.32
CA GLY A 118 9.64 -14.24 18.36
C GLY A 118 10.44 -13.06 18.91
N LYS A 119 9.78 -12.05 19.48
CA LYS A 119 10.41 -10.84 20.04
C LYS A 119 11.34 -10.15 19.03
N ALA A 120 12.49 -9.66 19.50
CA ALA A 120 13.50 -8.99 18.68
C ALA A 120 14.19 -9.90 17.65
N VAL A 121 14.17 -11.22 17.87
CA VAL A 121 14.75 -12.20 16.95
C VAL A 121 13.92 -12.35 15.68
N GLY A 122 12.62 -12.09 15.78
CA GLY A 122 11.68 -12.26 14.68
C GLY A 122 11.08 -13.67 14.59
N LEU A 123 10.17 -13.85 13.67
CA LEU A 123 9.44 -15.11 13.47
C LEU A 123 9.98 -15.81 12.22
N SER A 124 10.49 -17.03 12.39
CA SER A 124 11.02 -17.87 11.31
C SER A 124 10.17 -19.15 11.14
N GLY A 125 10.25 -19.77 9.96
CA GLY A 125 9.52 -21.00 9.68
C GLY A 125 8.11 -20.79 9.16
N ILE A 126 7.80 -19.60 8.66
CA ILE A 126 6.49 -19.28 8.07
C ILE A 126 6.30 -20.09 6.78
N PRO A 127 5.16 -20.80 6.61
CA PRO A 127 4.91 -21.59 5.41
C PRO A 127 4.94 -20.70 4.14
N GLN A 128 5.78 -21.05 3.17
CA GLN A 128 5.92 -20.31 1.90
C GLN A 128 4.80 -20.70 0.94
N ASN A 129 3.62 -20.12 1.12
CA ASN A 129 2.44 -20.39 0.29
C ASN A 129 2.15 -19.26 -0.72
N THR A 130 2.91 -18.16 -0.66
CA THR A 130 2.76 -17.03 -1.58
C THR A 130 3.46 -17.33 -2.90
N THR A 131 2.67 -17.55 -3.96
CA THR A 131 3.16 -17.82 -5.32
C THR A 131 2.97 -16.57 -6.20
N PHE A 132 3.70 -16.50 -7.31
CA PHE A 132 3.56 -15.44 -8.31
C PHE A 132 2.09 -15.24 -8.73
N LEU A 133 1.42 -16.33 -9.08
CA LEU A 133 0.04 -16.29 -9.56
C LEU A 133 -0.93 -15.78 -8.50
N THR A 134 -0.74 -16.22 -7.23
CA THR A 134 -1.56 -15.76 -6.10
C THR A 134 -1.45 -14.25 -5.90
N VAL A 135 -0.22 -13.71 -5.92
CA VAL A 135 0.01 -12.28 -5.74
C VAL A 135 -0.64 -11.47 -6.86
N TRP A 136 -0.46 -11.85 -8.12
CA TRP A 136 -1.00 -11.10 -9.25
C TRP A 136 -2.52 -11.18 -9.36
N ILE A 137 -3.14 -12.31 -8.99
CA ILE A 137 -4.61 -12.40 -8.87
C ILE A 137 -5.12 -11.40 -7.83
N ILE A 138 -4.47 -11.36 -6.66
CA ILE A 138 -4.85 -10.42 -5.58
C ILE A 138 -4.60 -8.96 -6.02
N VAL A 139 -3.47 -8.66 -6.69
CA VAL A 139 -3.20 -7.33 -7.24
C VAL A 139 -4.30 -6.87 -8.19
N ILE A 140 -4.70 -7.71 -9.15
CA ILE A 140 -5.77 -7.39 -10.10
C ILE A 140 -7.09 -7.17 -9.36
N LEU A 141 -7.42 -8.03 -8.39
CA LEU A 141 -8.61 -7.88 -7.57
C LEU A 141 -8.60 -6.55 -6.81
N VAL A 142 -7.49 -6.19 -6.18
CA VAL A 142 -7.31 -4.94 -5.43
C VAL A 142 -7.44 -3.74 -6.35
N ILE A 143 -6.83 -3.76 -7.54
CA ILE A 143 -6.95 -2.68 -8.54
C ILE A 143 -8.41 -2.49 -8.95
N VAL A 144 -9.12 -3.58 -9.27
CA VAL A 144 -10.53 -3.52 -9.68
C VAL A 144 -11.42 -3.00 -8.56
N LEU A 145 -11.21 -3.46 -7.32
CA LEU A 145 -11.98 -3.00 -6.15
C LEU A 145 -11.72 -1.52 -5.85
N ASN A 146 -10.46 -1.07 -5.87
CA ASN A 146 -10.12 0.36 -5.71
C ASN A 146 -10.74 1.20 -6.83
N ALA A 147 -10.64 0.77 -8.09
CA ALA A 147 -11.24 1.49 -9.22
C ALA A 147 -12.77 1.60 -9.08
N LYS A 148 -13.47 0.55 -8.65
CA LYS A 148 -14.90 0.58 -8.36
C LYS A 148 -15.22 1.50 -7.19
N LEU A 149 -14.45 1.44 -6.10
CA LEU A 149 -14.61 2.29 -4.93
C LEU A 149 -14.47 3.78 -5.31
N LEU A 150 -13.43 4.14 -6.05
CA LEU A 150 -13.18 5.53 -6.44
C LEU A 150 -14.22 6.08 -7.43
N ASN A 151 -14.81 5.23 -8.28
CA ASN A 151 -15.90 5.62 -9.19
C ASN A 151 -17.27 5.64 -8.51
N SER A 152 -17.40 5.18 -7.28
CA SER A 152 -18.65 5.17 -6.51
C SER A 152 -19.03 6.56 -5.95
N ARG A 153 -20.18 6.65 -5.28
CA ARG A 153 -20.58 7.84 -4.52
C ARG A 153 -19.58 8.13 -3.39
N THR A 154 -19.11 7.09 -2.71
CA THR A 154 -18.11 7.18 -1.63
C THR A 154 -16.77 7.73 -2.13
N GLY A 155 -16.31 7.28 -3.29
CA GLY A 155 -15.07 7.77 -3.89
C GLY A 155 -15.14 9.26 -4.25
N ARG A 156 -16.27 9.74 -4.80
CA ARG A 156 -16.48 11.17 -5.05
C ARG A 156 -16.46 11.98 -3.76
N ALA A 157 -17.04 11.46 -2.70
CA ALA A 157 -17.02 12.11 -1.40
C ALA A 157 -15.61 12.16 -0.79
N PHE A 158 -14.77 11.13 -1.00
CA PHE A 158 -13.36 11.18 -0.63
C PHE A 158 -12.61 12.33 -1.32
N TYR A 159 -12.77 12.49 -2.62
CA TYR A 159 -12.17 13.61 -3.35
C TYR A 159 -12.70 14.98 -2.89
N ALA A 160 -13.98 15.09 -2.55
CA ALA A 160 -14.55 16.33 -2.01
C ALA A 160 -13.89 16.69 -0.66
N ILE A 161 -13.67 15.72 0.23
CA ILE A 161 -12.97 15.93 1.52
C ILE A 161 -11.54 16.40 1.27
N ARG A 162 -10.85 15.84 0.28
CA ARG A 162 -9.48 16.20 -0.06
C ARG A 162 -9.36 17.64 -0.55
N GLU A 163 -10.32 18.12 -1.36
CA GLU A 163 -10.29 19.47 -1.93
C GLU A 163 -10.62 20.52 -0.85
N ASP A 164 -11.71 20.32 -0.09
CA ASP A 164 -12.11 21.19 1.01
C ASP A 164 -13.06 20.44 1.96
N GLU A 165 -12.58 20.15 3.17
CA GLU A 165 -13.33 19.40 4.17
C GLU A 165 -14.56 20.19 4.69
N ILE A 166 -14.41 21.51 4.88
CA ILE A 166 -15.48 22.37 5.42
C ILE A 166 -16.61 22.50 4.37
N ALA A 167 -16.25 22.67 3.09
CA ALA A 167 -17.21 22.70 2.01
C ALA A 167 -17.93 21.37 1.84
N ALA A 168 -17.22 20.23 1.95
CA ALA A 168 -17.82 18.91 1.88
C ALA A 168 -18.81 18.67 3.02
N GLU A 169 -18.49 19.07 4.26
CA GLU A 169 -19.37 18.98 5.42
C GLU A 169 -20.61 19.85 5.26
N SER A 170 -20.45 21.08 4.74
CA SER A 170 -21.55 21.99 4.43
C SER A 170 -22.49 21.44 3.35
N ALA A 171 -21.97 20.61 2.45
CA ALA A 171 -22.76 19.88 1.45
C ALA A 171 -23.42 18.60 1.98
N GLY A 172 -23.35 18.34 3.31
CA GLY A 172 -23.98 17.20 3.97
C GLY A 172 -23.16 15.90 3.93
N VAL A 173 -21.87 15.97 3.55
CA VAL A 173 -20.98 14.81 3.58
C VAL A 173 -20.51 14.56 5.02
N ASN A 174 -20.69 13.35 5.54
CA ASN A 174 -20.15 12.99 6.85
C ASN A 174 -18.65 12.67 6.72
N THR A 175 -17.81 13.71 6.88
CA THR A 175 -16.35 13.64 6.72
C THR A 175 -15.72 12.66 7.68
N THR A 176 -16.15 12.67 8.95
CA THR A 176 -15.71 11.74 10.02
C THR A 176 -15.81 10.28 9.60
N ARG A 177 -17.01 9.83 9.20
CA ARG A 177 -17.23 8.42 8.82
C ARG A 177 -16.40 8.01 7.61
N LEU A 178 -16.26 8.91 6.65
CA LEU A 178 -15.52 8.65 5.41
C LEU A 178 -14.01 8.59 5.66
N LYS A 179 -13.46 9.47 6.49
CA LYS A 179 -12.05 9.43 6.89
C LYS A 179 -11.71 8.10 7.58
N VAL A 180 -12.53 7.68 8.56
CA VAL A 180 -12.35 6.39 9.26
C VAL A 180 -12.47 5.21 8.29
N LEU A 181 -13.43 5.25 7.36
CA LEU A 181 -13.59 4.22 6.34
C LEU A 181 -12.34 4.11 5.45
N ALA A 182 -11.80 5.24 5.00
CA ALA A 182 -10.58 5.27 4.18
C ALA A 182 -9.38 4.66 4.93
N PHE A 183 -9.21 5.03 6.21
CA PHE A 183 -8.19 4.44 7.08
C PHE A 183 -8.36 2.94 7.24
N SER A 184 -9.58 2.47 7.52
CA SER A 184 -9.86 1.05 7.70
C SER A 184 -9.60 0.22 6.43
N VAL A 185 -10.04 0.73 5.27
CA VAL A 185 -9.81 0.06 3.97
C VAL A 185 -8.33 0.11 3.58
N GLY A 186 -7.66 1.25 3.77
CA GLY A 186 -6.24 1.37 3.52
C GLY A 186 -5.41 0.44 4.42
N ALA A 187 -5.74 0.38 5.72
CA ALA A 187 -5.13 -0.54 6.67
C ALA A 187 -5.40 -2.01 6.33
N PHE A 188 -6.61 -2.35 5.85
CA PHE A 188 -6.93 -3.68 5.32
C PHE A 188 -5.97 -4.09 4.21
N LEU A 189 -5.74 -3.20 3.23
CA LEU A 189 -4.80 -3.44 2.14
C LEU A 189 -3.35 -3.53 2.64
N GLY A 190 -2.99 -2.70 3.62
CA GLY A 190 -1.71 -2.78 4.32
C GLY A 190 -1.49 -4.14 4.98
N GLY A 191 -2.49 -4.63 5.71
CA GLY A 191 -2.45 -5.95 6.35
C GLY A 191 -2.43 -7.11 5.36
N LEU A 192 -3.18 -6.99 4.26
CA LEU A 192 -3.21 -7.98 3.18
C LEU A 192 -1.84 -8.10 2.49
N GLY A 193 -1.20 -6.97 2.16
CA GLY A 193 0.16 -6.94 1.63
C GLY A 193 1.19 -7.47 2.63
N GLY A 194 1.02 -7.16 3.93
CA GLY A 194 1.86 -7.68 5.01
C GLY A 194 1.78 -9.20 5.17
N GLY A 195 0.56 -9.76 5.12
CA GLY A 195 0.34 -11.21 5.16
C GLY A 195 0.99 -11.94 3.98
N LEU A 196 0.84 -11.40 2.75
CA LEU A 196 1.51 -11.94 1.56
C LEU A 196 3.04 -11.86 1.69
N TYR A 197 3.56 -10.75 2.21
CA TYR A 197 4.99 -10.56 2.45
C TYR A 197 5.56 -11.59 3.43
N ALA A 198 4.88 -11.83 4.57
CA ALA A 198 5.30 -12.81 5.57
C ALA A 198 5.39 -14.23 5.00
N HIS A 199 4.37 -14.66 4.26
CA HIS A 199 4.32 -15.98 3.62
C HIS A 199 5.22 -16.11 2.38
N TYR A 200 5.79 -15.00 1.91
CA TYR A 200 6.79 -15.01 0.86
C TYR A 200 8.21 -15.10 1.42
N MET A 201 8.51 -14.30 2.47
CA MET A 201 9.87 -14.14 2.99
C MET A 201 10.33 -15.28 3.90
N TYR A 202 9.42 -16.17 4.38
CA TYR A 202 9.72 -17.24 5.35
C TYR A 202 10.15 -16.74 6.73
N PHE A 203 10.70 -15.55 6.81
CA PHE A 203 11.18 -14.89 8.03
C PHE A 203 10.75 -13.43 8.03
N ILE A 204 10.27 -12.95 9.17
CA ILE A 204 9.93 -11.55 9.40
C ILE A 204 10.52 -11.06 10.71
N SER A 205 11.04 -9.84 10.70
CA SER A 205 11.56 -9.15 11.89
C SER A 205 10.78 -7.86 12.13
N PRO A 206 10.57 -7.44 13.40
CA PRO A 206 9.94 -6.14 13.68
C PRO A 206 10.69 -4.96 13.05
N GLN A 207 11.98 -5.12 12.76
CA GLN A 207 12.81 -4.09 12.12
C GLN A 207 12.44 -3.85 10.65
N ASP A 208 11.88 -4.86 9.95
CA ASP A 208 11.46 -4.76 8.56
C ASP A 208 10.27 -3.80 8.37
N PHE A 209 9.52 -3.54 9.44
CA PHE A 209 8.32 -2.69 9.46
C PHE A 209 8.56 -1.33 10.13
N GLY A 210 9.80 -0.86 10.12
CA GLY A 210 10.17 0.42 10.70
C GLY A 210 9.75 1.63 9.88
N PHE A 211 10.07 2.82 10.40
CA PHE A 211 9.78 4.12 9.77
C PHE A 211 10.26 4.22 8.32
N MET A 212 11.46 3.67 8.02
CA MET A 212 12.01 3.67 6.65
C MET A 212 11.10 2.96 5.65
N LYS A 213 10.43 1.88 6.05
CA LYS A 213 9.47 1.18 5.18
C LYS A 213 8.23 2.03 4.91
N SER A 214 7.75 2.77 5.89
CA SER A 214 6.63 3.72 5.69
C SER A 214 7.00 4.83 4.70
N ILE A 215 8.22 5.39 4.82
CA ILE A 215 8.72 6.41 3.87
C ILE A 215 8.87 5.82 2.47
N GLU A 216 9.41 4.61 2.34
CA GLU A 216 9.54 3.94 1.05
C GLU A 216 8.18 3.83 0.34
N LEU A 217 7.15 3.37 1.05
CA LEU A 217 5.78 3.27 0.53
C LEU A 217 5.19 4.64 0.18
N LEU A 218 5.42 5.66 1.02
CA LEU A 218 4.96 7.02 0.75
C LEU A 218 5.62 7.57 -0.52
N ASN A 219 6.91 7.37 -0.69
CA ASN A 219 7.65 7.79 -1.89
C ASN A 219 7.10 7.15 -3.16
N MET A 220 6.68 5.86 -3.11
CA MET A 220 6.04 5.17 -4.24
C MET A 220 4.73 5.86 -4.65
N VAL A 221 3.93 6.29 -3.67
CA VAL A 221 2.65 6.97 -3.90
C VAL A 221 2.87 8.40 -4.41
N VAL A 222 3.78 9.15 -3.78
CA VAL A 222 4.08 10.55 -4.14
C VAL A 222 4.68 10.63 -5.55
N LEU A 223 5.67 9.79 -5.84
CA LEU A 223 6.32 9.73 -7.14
C LEU A 223 5.33 9.31 -8.25
N GLY A 224 4.47 8.34 -7.96
CA GLY A 224 3.45 7.90 -8.90
C GLY A 224 2.41 8.97 -9.20
N GLY A 225 2.09 9.80 -8.23
CA GLY A 225 1.04 10.82 -8.24
C GLY A 225 -0.10 10.46 -7.30
N MET A 226 -0.23 11.22 -6.23
CA MET A 226 -1.23 11.03 -5.19
C MET A 226 -2.65 11.08 -5.75
N GLY A 227 -3.45 10.06 -5.44
CA GLY A 227 -4.86 9.95 -5.86
C GLY A 227 -5.06 9.28 -7.23
N SER A 228 -3.98 8.91 -7.94
CA SER A 228 -4.03 8.20 -9.21
C SER A 228 -3.67 6.73 -9.04
N ILE A 229 -4.58 5.80 -9.40
CA ILE A 229 -4.29 4.35 -9.38
C ILE A 229 -3.14 4.00 -10.36
N PRO A 230 -3.20 4.37 -11.67
CA PRO A 230 -2.14 4.03 -12.60
C PRO A 230 -0.82 4.71 -12.24
N GLY A 231 -0.87 5.92 -11.68
CA GLY A 231 0.31 6.61 -11.16
C GLY A 231 0.97 5.83 -10.03
N THR A 232 0.22 5.46 -9.01
CA THR A 232 0.73 4.67 -7.89
C THR A 232 1.37 3.36 -8.36
N ILE A 233 0.75 2.64 -9.31
CA ILE A 233 1.32 1.40 -9.87
C ILE A 233 2.67 1.68 -10.53
N LEU A 234 2.75 2.70 -11.39
CA LEU A 234 4.01 3.06 -12.07
C LEU A 234 5.10 3.52 -11.09
N GLY A 235 4.74 4.38 -10.12
CA GLY A 235 5.67 4.81 -9.08
C GLY A 235 6.22 3.64 -8.27
N THR A 236 5.36 2.68 -7.91
CA THR A 236 5.76 1.46 -7.21
C THR A 236 6.70 0.60 -8.04
N VAL A 237 6.40 0.38 -9.32
CA VAL A 237 7.26 -0.40 -10.22
C VAL A 237 8.63 0.25 -10.34
N ILE A 238 8.67 1.55 -10.61
CA ILE A 238 9.93 2.29 -10.78
C ILE A 238 10.76 2.25 -9.50
N LEU A 239 10.19 2.56 -8.34
CA LEU A 239 10.93 2.61 -7.08
C LEU A 239 11.32 1.23 -6.55
N THR A 240 10.58 0.18 -6.87
CA THR A 240 10.98 -1.20 -6.53
C THR A 240 12.09 -1.70 -7.45
N LEU A 241 12.11 -1.31 -8.73
CA LEU A 241 13.16 -1.68 -9.67
C LEU A 241 14.42 -0.82 -9.53
N ALA A 242 14.30 0.45 -9.14
CA ALA A 242 15.43 1.38 -9.08
C ALA A 242 16.61 0.86 -8.23
N PRO A 243 16.44 0.34 -7.01
CA PRO A 243 17.54 -0.23 -6.23
C PRO A 243 18.20 -1.44 -6.89
N GLU A 244 17.43 -2.20 -7.68
CA GLU A 244 17.91 -3.40 -8.37
C GLU A 244 18.74 -3.04 -9.60
N LEU A 245 18.30 -2.05 -10.38
CA LEU A 245 19.05 -1.53 -11.52
C LEU A 245 20.35 -0.85 -11.08
N LEU A 246 20.35 -0.21 -9.91
CA LEU A 246 21.52 0.45 -9.33
C LEU A 246 22.44 -0.52 -8.55
N ARG A 247 22.18 -1.82 -8.56
CA ARG A 247 23.01 -2.84 -7.91
C ARG A 247 24.44 -2.86 -8.46
N VAL A 248 24.64 -2.50 -9.71
CA VAL A 248 25.96 -2.39 -10.33
C VAL A 248 26.83 -1.32 -9.65
N VAL A 249 26.21 -0.29 -9.02
CA VAL A 249 26.87 0.81 -8.30
C VAL A 249 26.49 0.73 -6.83
N ALA A 250 26.77 -0.42 -6.18
CA ALA A 250 26.27 -0.76 -4.84
C ALA A 250 26.61 0.29 -3.76
N GLU A 251 27.79 0.90 -3.82
CA GLU A 251 28.25 1.89 -2.84
C GLU A 251 27.46 3.21 -2.89
N TYR A 252 26.98 3.62 -4.08
CA TYR A 252 26.27 4.89 -4.27
C TYR A 252 24.76 4.73 -4.43
N ARG A 253 24.22 3.51 -4.24
CA ARG A 253 22.80 3.20 -4.47
C ARG A 253 21.84 4.13 -3.73
N LEU A 254 22.09 4.43 -2.46
CA LEU A 254 21.25 5.33 -1.65
C LEU A 254 21.34 6.77 -2.14
N LEU A 255 22.53 7.22 -2.58
CA LEU A 255 22.71 8.57 -3.11
C LEU A 255 21.95 8.74 -4.44
N PHE A 256 22.08 7.79 -5.36
CA PHE A 256 21.36 7.82 -6.64
C PHE A 256 19.83 7.71 -6.44
N TYR A 257 19.40 6.89 -5.49
CA TYR A 257 17.98 6.77 -5.16
C TYR A 257 17.40 8.08 -4.60
N GLY A 258 18.13 8.72 -3.68
CA GLY A 258 17.75 10.04 -3.15
C GLY A 258 17.78 11.14 -4.21
N ALA A 259 18.82 11.17 -5.04
CA ALA A 259 18.93 12.13 -6.13
C ALA A 259 17.80 11.95 -7.16
N LEU A 260 17.49 10.71 -7.53
CA LEU A 260 16.37 10.38 -8.43
C LEU A 260 15.03 10.93 -7.89
N LEU A 261 14.75 10.72 -6.59
CA LEU A 261 13.55 11.25 -5.95
C LEU A 261 13.49 12.76 -5.99
N VAL A 262 14.59 13.45 -5.62
CA VAL A 262 14.66 14.93 -5.63
C VAL A 262 14.45 15.48 -7.04
N ILE A 263 15.12 14.92 -8.03
CA ILE A 263 15.00 15.33 -9.44
C ILE A 263 13.55 15.15 -9.91
N LEU A 264 12.94 13.98 -9.64
CA LEU A 264 11.56 13.73 -10.05
C LEU A 264 10.56 14.67 -9.37
N MET A 265 10.75 14.98 -8.08
CA MET A 265 9.89 15.94 -7.38
C MET A 265 10.03 17.38 -7.90
N ILE A 266 11.24 17.80 -8.31
CA ILE A 266 11.45 19.14 -8.90
C ILE A 266 10.79 19.24 -10.29
N PHE A 267 10.95 18.23 -11.15
CA PHE A 267 10.43 18.27 -12.52
C PHE A 267 8.93 17.91 -12.62
N ARG A 268 8.41 17.13 -11.67
CA ARG A 268 7.00 16.65 -11.67
C ARG A 268 6.39 16.67 -10.27
N PRO A 269 6.06 17.86 -9.73
CA PRO A 269 5.53 18.01 -8.36
C PRO A 269 4.19 17.28 -8.15
N ASN A 270 3.40 17.09 -9.22
CA ASN A 270 2.15 16.31 -9.17
C ASN A 270 2.35 14.80 -9.37
N GLY A 271 3.59 14.31 -9.42
CA GLY A 271 3.91 12.93 -9.73
C GLY A 271 3.88 12.61 -11.24
N LEU A 272 4.23 11.36 -11.58
CA LEU A 272 4.37 10.95 -12.99
C LEU A 272 3.03 10.97 -13.74
N LEU A 273 1.93 10.59 -13.09
CA LEU A 273 0.58 10.51 -13.65
C LEU A 273 -0.50 11.12 -12.74
N GLY A 274 -0.15 12.16 -11.96
CA GLY A 274 -1.04 12.78 -10.99
C GLY A 274 -2.34 13.34 -11.55
N ASP A 275 -2.35 13.80 -12.81
CA ASP A 275 -3.53 14.40 -13.47
C ASP A 275 -4.47 13.36 -14.11
N ILE A 276 -4.10 12.08 -14.16
CA ILE A 276 -4.92 11.05 -14.82
C ILE A 276 -5.85 10.41 -13.78
N ARG A 277 -7.05 10.97 -13.62
CA ARG A 277 -8.14 10.32 -12.89
C ARG A 277 -8.72 9.18 -13.75
N VAL A 278 -9.10 8.08 -13.14
CA VAL A 278 -9.72 6.93 -13.84
C VAL A 278 -10.97 7.34 -14.63
N TYR A 279 -11.64 8.39 -14.18
CA TYR A 279 -12.79 9.00 -14.88
C TYR A 279 -12.42 9.62 -16.23
N ASP A 280 -11.24 10.24 -16.34
CA ASP A 280 -10.78 10.89 -17.59
C ASP A 280 -10.35 9.87 -18.64
N LEU A 281 -9.84 8.72 -18.23
CA LEU A 281 -9.56 7.61 -19.14
C LEU A 281 -10.84 7.13 -19.84
N LYS A 282 -11.92 6.93 -19.09
CA LYS A 282 -13.21 6.48 -19.66
C LYS A 282 -13.79 7.51 -20.61
N LYS A 283 -13.60 8.79 -20.34
CA LYS A 283 -14.06 9.90 -21.21
C LYS A 283 -13.22 10.03 -22.48
N ARG A 284 -11.90 9.77 -22.41
CA ARG A 284 -11.02 9.77 -23.59
C ARG A 284 -11.28 8.59 -24.53
N PHE A 285 -11.55 7.39 -23.98
CA PHE A 285 -11.89 6.22 -24.81
C PHE A 285 -13.30 6.35 -25.40
N GLY A 286 -14.29 6.83 -24.65
CA GLY A 286 -15.65 7.06 -25.17
C GLY A 286 -15.73 8.16 -26.23
N LYS A 287 -14.85 9.17 -26.20
CA LYS A 287 -14.80 10.21 -27.24
C LYS A 287 -14.22 9.69 -28.57
N LYS A 288 -13.27 8.76 -28.54
CA LYS A 288 -12.72 8.13 -29.75
C LYS A 288 -13.73 7.23 -30.46
N GLU A 289 -14.65 6.57 -29.74
CA GLU A 289 -15.72 5.78 -30.36
C GLU A 289 -16.77 6.66 -31.05
N VAL A 290 -17.07 7.83 -30.50
CA VAL A 290 -18.05 8.76 -31.10
C VAL A 290 -17.48 9.44 -32.35
N GLU A 291 -16.20 9.80 -32.37
CA GLU A 291 -15.54 10.39 -33.56
C GLU A 291 -15.35 9.34 -34.69
N SER A 292 -15.18 8.05 -34.37
CA SER A 292 -15.09 6.99 -35.38
C SER A 292 -16.44 6.57 -35.98
N CYS A 293 -17.57 6.96 -35.38
CA CYS A 293 -18.92 6.75 -35.93
C CYS A 293 -19.43 7.94 -36.75
N GLN A 294 -18.70 9.08 -36.79
CA GLN A 294 -19.07 10.27 -37.57
C GLN A 294 -18.21 10.49 -38.82
N SER A 295 -17.21 9.61 -39.03
CA SER A 295 -16.41 9.53 -40.26
C SER A 295 -16.84 8.31 -41.10
#